data_099493e70618000f9614183ba7056e2e
#
_entry.id   099493e70618000f9614183ba7056e2e
#
_cell.length_a   1.000
_cell.length_b   1.000
_cell.length_c   1.000
_cell.angle_alpha   90.00
_cell.angle_beta   90.00
_cell.angle_gamma   90.00
#
_symmetry.space_group_name_H-M   'P 1'
#
loop_
_entity.id
_entity.type
_entity.pdbx_description
1 polymer ?
#
loop_
_entity_poly.entity_id
_entity_poly.type
_entity_poly.pdbx_seq_one_letter_code
_entity_poly.pdbx_strand_id
1 'polypeptide(L)'
;MRYIHFNLLKNKELKKNIIFSLIIIFGACSSKLDDSQSIRSTMKQWKQAVLSENPREIAKFYSNNFFSEEIGGKEQVAEFWKIVINAGMIDGIEINLNTSQVDFNGDVAEFLIFNDEGEIEMGFILTKENKTWLISGTLSESHENYEDDYLSEYGDECIQIDGLYRCWDIHIPDKLDNKYPLVLDLHGWGDTVEDQKRISGFESLADSFGFVVVWPYGLARSWNSGEECCPPASDDEIDDVNFLRKLIKSVSSQYNIDSNRIYFTGLSNGCAMAQRMAVEASDIVSSVACIALHLLVPETKNYSPVSVMTLFGTKDDLYYPSDLPGALENLKKWKEINNCEGDPNETWRSNDHFTLTYENCDNETQVSLVTINEGGHVLYRGVQTDINTSKMAWDFMKRFTK
;
A
#
# COMPACT_ATOMS: atom_id res chain seq x y z
N MET A 1 3.46 27.58 -19.90
CA MET A 1 3.05 29.00 -19.95
C MET A 1 1.62 29.10 -20.49
N ARG A 2 0.61 29.07 -19.66
CA ARG A 2 -0.77 29.51 -19.98
C ARG A 2 -1.39 30.14 -18.75
N TYR A 3 -1.41 31.47 -18.73
CA TYR A 3 -2.13 32.31 -17.75
C TYR A 3 -3.63 32.14 -17.94
N ILE A 4 -4.33 31.78 -16.86
CA ILE A 4 -5.80 31.89 -16.81
C ILE A 4 -6.16 33.30 -16.36
N HIS A 5 -6.72 34.09 -17.27
CA HIS A 5 -7.26 35.42 -17.01
C HIS A 5 -8.62 35.29 -16.34
N PHE A 6 -8.76 35.76 -15.12
CA PHE A 6 -10.05 36.02 -14.50
C PHE A 6 -10.63 37.33 -15.04
N ASN A 7 -11.69 37.22 -15.82
CA ASN A 7 -12.50 38.36 -16.23
C ASN A 7 -13.45 38.79 -15.13
N LEU A 8 -13.22 39.94 -14.54
CA LEU A 8 -14.13 40.59 -13.62
C LEU A 8 -15.32 41.18 -14.39
N LEU A 9 -16.48 40.52 -14.24
CA LEU A 9 -17.76 41.09 -14.69
C LEU A 9 -18.18 42.22 -13.76
N LYS A 10 -18.31 43.42 -14.37
CA LYS A 10 -18.96 44.59 -13.77
C LYS A 10 -20.46 44.34 -13.71
N ASN A 11 -21.05 44.14 -12.52
CA ASN A 11 -22.46 44.36 -12.35
C ASN A 11 -22.76 45.11 -11.03
N LYS A 12 -23.50 46.19 -11.18
CA LYS A 12 -23.70 47.29 -10.18
C LYS A 12 -24.91 47.11 -9.27
N GLU A 13 -25.35 45.89 -8.97
CA GLU A 13 -26.56 45.68 -8.16
C GLU A 13 -26.47 44.69 -6.99
N LEU A 14 -25.34 44.60 -6.29
CA LEU A 14 -25.21 43.76 -5.08
C LEU A 14 -24.53 44.51 -3.92
N LYS A 15 -25.06 45.65 -3.52
CA LYS A 15 -24.49 46.44 -2.40
C LYS A 15 -25.17 46.25 -1.04
N LYS A 16 -25.98 45.19 -0.80
CA LYS A 16 -26.64 45.00 0.52
C LYS A 16 -26.39 43.68 1.24
N ASN A 17 -25.69 42.71 0.66
CA ASN A 17 -25.42 41.42 1.35
C ASN A 17 -23.90 41.11 1.54
N ILE A 18 -23.03 42.12 1.45
CA ILE A 18 -21.55 41.89 1.48
C ILE A 18 -20.98 41.99 2.90
N ILE A 19 -21.72 42.46 3.90
CA ILE A 19 -21.16 42.69 5.26
C ILE A 19 -21.06 41.39 6.06
N PHE A 20 -21.80 40.32 5.77
CA PHE A 20 -21.70 39.04 6.48
C PHE A 20 -20.71 38.02 5.89
N SER A 21 -20.34 38.15 4.59
CA SER A 21 -19.38 37.26 3.94
C SER A 21 -17.92 37.70 4.11
N LEU A 22 -17.68 38.96 4.45
CA LEU A 22 -16.33 39.51 4.61
C LEU A 22 -15.63 39.08 5.93
N ILE A 23 -16.42 38.71 6.97
CA ILE A 23 -15.82 38.29 8.26
C ILE A 23 -15.29 36.85 8.19
N ILE A 24 -15.89 35.97 7.35
CA ILE A 24 -15.43 34.58 7.17
C ILE A 24 -14.17 34.53 6.28
N ILE A 25 -14.05 35.42 5.29
CA ILE A 25 -12.86 35.46 4.40
C ILE A 25 -11.63 36.03 5.11
N PHE A 26 -11.80 36.96 6.05
CA PHE A 26 -10.68 37.49 6.84
C PHE A 26 -10.19 36.49 7.90
N GLY A 27 -11.04 35.62 8.45
CA GLY A 27 -10.63 34.58 9.40
C GLY A 27 -9.79 33.47 8.73
N ALA A 28 -10.19 33.01 7.54
CA ALA A 28 -9.46 31.98 6.78
C ALA A 28 -8.13 32.50 6.21
N CYS A 29 -8.06 33.79 5.83
CA CYS A 29 -6.82 34.39 5.32
C CYS A 29 -5.80 34.65 6.45
N SER A 30 -6.25 34.97 7.68
CA SER A 30 -5.36 35.18 8.82
C SER A 30 -4.77 33.85 9.34
N SER A 31 -5.54 32.76 9.37
CA SER A 31 -5.05 31.44 9.78
C SER A 31 -4.00 30.86 8.82
N LYS A 32 -4.19 31.01 7.52
CA LYS A 32 -3.20 30.59 6.50
C LYS A 32 -1.92 31.42 6.57
N LEU A 33 -2.00 32.71 6.86
CA LEU A 33 -0.83 33.56 7.03
C LEU A 33 -0.01 33.17 8.28
N ASP A 34 -0.67 32.85 9.39
CA ASP A 34 -0.05 32.35 10.62
C ASP A 34 0.61 30.98 10.40
N ASP A 35 -0.03 30.08 9.66
CA ASP A 35 0.50 28.75 9.34
C ASP A 35 1.71 28.85 8.40
N SER A 36 1.69 29.70 7.38
CA SER A 36 2.85 29.93 6.51
C SER A 36 4.06 30.47 7.31
N GLN A 37 3.85 31.41 8.23
CA GLN A 37 4.92 31.90 9.09
C GLN A 37 5.45 30.84 10.05
N SER A 38 4.57 29.98 10.58
CA SER A 38 4.93 28.87 11.45
C SER A 38 5.78 27.83 10.70
N ILE A 39 5.40 27.46 9.47
CA ILE A 39 6.17 26.54 8.60
C ILE A 39 7.55 27.13 8.31
N ARG A 40 7.63 28.39 7.87
CA ARG A 40 8.91 29.07 7.62
C ARG A 40 9.81 29.12 8.85
N SER A 41 9.22 29.29 10.03
CA SER A 41 9.96 29.25 11.31
C SER A 41 10.51 27.84 11.59
N THR A 42 9.69 26.80 11.37
CA THR A 42 10.12 25.40 11.51
C THR A 42 11.27 25.09 10.56
N MET A 43 11.15 25.42 9.29
CA MET A 43 12.19 25.16 8.29
C MET A 43 13.47 25.96 8.54
N LYS A 44 13.37 27.17 9.09
CA LYS A 44 14.54 27.94 9.51
C LYS A 44 15.29 27.27 10.68
N GLN A 45 14.56 26.72 11.64
CA GLN A 45 15.16 25.99 12.76
C GLN A 45 15.74 24.64 12.30
N TRP A 46 15.05 23.92 11.42
CA TRP A 46 15.56 22.71 10.78
C TRP A 46 16.88 22.98 10.07
N LYS A 47 16.95 24.01 9.21
CA LYS A 47 18.20 24.43 8.56
C LYS A 47 19.33 24.68 9.57
N GLN A 48 19.03 25.36 10.66
CA GLN A 48 20.04 25.58 11.72
C GLN A 48 20.52 24.30 12.37
N ALA A 49 19.62 23.33 12.58
CA ALA A 49 19.96 22.00 13.08
C ALA A 49 20.86 21.23 12.09
N VAL A 50 20.56 21.29 10.79
CA VAL A 50 21.41 20.70 9.74
C VAL A 50 22.81 21.32 9.76
N LEU A 51 22.92 22.64 9.74
CA LEU A 51 24.19 23.36 9.77
C LEU A 51 24.97 23.20 11.09
N SER A 52 24.30 22.75 12.15
CA SER A 52 24.96 22.42 13.43
C SER A 52 25.47 20.99 13.51
N GLU A 53 25.26 20.19 12.43
CA GLU A 53 25.71 18.81 12.31
C GLU A 53 25.24 17.90 13.45
N ASN A 54 24.02 18.14 13.96
CA ASN A 54 23.46 17.36 15.05
C ASN A 54 22.29 16.48 14.60
N PRO A 55 22.49 15.19 14.30
CA PRO A 55 21.45 14.30 13.78
C PRO A 55 20.21 14.20 14.67
N ARG A 56 20.38 14.22 15.99
CA ARG A 56 19.27 14.13 16.95
C ARG A 56 18.42 15.41 16.98
N GLU A 57 19.06 16.57 16.83
CA GLU A 57 18.33 17.84 16.74
C GLU A 57 17.58 17.92 15.40
N ILE A 58 18.21 17.51 14.29
CA ILE A 58 17.56 17.46 12.97
C ILE A 58 16.30 16.57 13.02
N ALA A 59 16.39 15.38 13.60
CA ALA A 59 15.29 14.43 13.68
C ALA A 59 14.06 14.93 14.44
N LYS A 60 14.18 15.98 15.27
CA LYS A 60 13.04 16.58 16.00
C LYS A 60 12.05 17.30 15.09
N PHE A 61 12.47 17.70 13.90
CA PHE A 61 11.63 18.40 12.93
C PHE A 61 10.79 17.47 12.07
N TYR A 62 10.98 16.16 12.19
CA TYR A 62 10.26 15.16 11.43
C TYR A 62 9.06 14.64 12.21
N SER A 63 7.95 14.41 11.54
CA SER A 63 6.72 13.83 12.06
C SER A 63 6.94 12.38 12.54
N ASN A 64 6.12 11.90 13.45
CA ASN A 64 6.12 10.47 13.78
C ASN A 64 5.65 9.61 12.58
N ASN A 65 4.86 10.20 11.68
CA ASN A 65 4.39 9.57 10.46
C ASN A 65 5.28 9.88 9.24
N PHE A 66 6.52 10.36 9.49
CA PHE A 66 7.46 10.63 8.41
C PHE A 66 7.86 9.34 7.71
N PHE A 67 7.84 9.39 6.39
CA PHE A 67 8.42 8.37 5.53
C PHE A 67 9.02 8.99 4.27
N SER A 68 10.18 8.50 3.85
CA SER A 68 10.71 8.71 2.51
C SER A 68 11.46 7.45 2.04
N GLU A 69 11.53 7.24 0.73
CA GLU A 69 12.20 6.05 0.14
C GLU A 69 13.68 5.96 0.51
N GLU A 70 14.34 7.11 0.59
CA GLU A 70 15.78 7.20 0.85
C GLU A 70 16.14 7.05 2.34
N ILE A 71 15.25 7.49 3.24
CA ILE A 71 15.53 7.59 4.67
C ILE A 71 14.84 6.47 5.46
N GLY A 72 13.68 6.00 5.00
CA GLY A 72 12.76 5.19 5.77
C GLY A 72 11.87 6.05 6.68
N GLY A 73 11.41 5.49 7.80
CA GLY A 73 10.54 6.17 8.76
C GLY A 73 11.28 7.08 9.73
N LYS A 74 10.54 7.70 10.63
CA LYS A 74 11.03 8.64 11.65
C LYS A 74 12.24 8.13 12.44
N GLU A 75 12.27 6.86 12.75
CA GLU A 75 13.32 6.26 13.57
C GLU A 75 14.67 6.22 12.87
N GLN A 76 14.68 6.14 11.54
CA GLN A 76 15.87 6.10 10.71
C GLN A 76 16.45 7.48 10.43
N VAL A 77 15.69 8.56 10.62
CA VAL A 77 16.12 9.94 10.28
C VAL A 77 17.43 10.34 10.96
N ALA A 78 17.59 10.04 12.25
CA ALA A 78 18.82 10.41 12.96
C ALA A 78 20.05 9.63 12.47
N GLU A 79 19.90 8.36 12.11
CA GLU A 79 21.00 7.55 11.58
C GLU A 79 21.33 7.96 10.14
N PHE A 80 20.33 8.26 9.32
CA PHE A 80 20.54 8.81 7.98
C PHE A 80 21.36 10.10 8.02
N TRP A 81 20.96 11.09 8.83
CA TRP A 81 21.69 12.34 8.96
C TRP A 81 23.10 12.16 9.53
N LYS A 82 23.31 11.19 10.40
CA LYS A 82 24.63 10.84 10.88
C LYS A 82 25.53 10.30 9.74
N ILE A 83 24.99 9.49 8.83
CA ILE A 83 25.73 9.02 7.65
C ILE A 83 26.05 10.19 6.73
N VAL A 84 25.08 11.05 6.41
CA VAL A 84 25.24 12.23 5.55
C VAL A 84 26.32 13.19 6.08
N ILE A 85 26.29 13.49 7.37
CA ILE A 85 27.27 14.35 8.04
C ILE A 85 28.66 13.71 8.02
N ASN A 86 28.79 12.44 8.41
CA ASN A 86 30.08 11.75 8.43
C ASN A 86 30.71 11.56 7.04
N ALA A 87 29.87 11.53 5.99
CA ALA A 87 30.33 11.50 4.61
C ALA A 87 30.77 12.86 4.05
N GLY A 88 30.62 13.95 4.82
CA GLY A 88 30.90 15.33 4.38
C GLY A 88 29.93 15.84 3.32
N MET A 89 28.77 15.22 3.17
CA MET A 89 27.81 15.55 2.10
C MET A 89 27.11 16.91 2.32
N ILE A 90 27.21 17.48 3.54
CA ILE A 90 26.70 18.81 3.87
C ILE A 90 27.79 19.89 3.93
N ASP A 91 29.05 19.52 3.68
CA ASP A 91 30.15 20.48 3.69
C ASP A 91 29.99 21.51 2.56
N GLY A 92 29.74 22.74 2.94
CA GLY A 92 29.53 23.83 1.99
C GLY A 92 28.12 23.91 1.39
N ILE A 93 27.16 23.13 1.90
CA ILE A 93 25.77 23.21 1.43
C ILE A 93 25.15 24.57 1.76
N GLU A 94 24.60 25.22 0.77
CA GLU A 94 23.89 26.50 0.92
C GLU A 94 22.39 26.27 0.73
N ILE A 95 21.62 26.24 1.82
CA ILE A 95 20.17 26.11 1.81
C ILE A 95 19.56 27.52 1.79
N ASN A 96 19.03 27.97 0.65
CA ASN A 96 18.46 29.30 0.51
C ASN A 96 16.93 29.30 0.73
N LEU A 97 16.49 29.56 1.97
CA LEU A 97 15.06 29.61 2.28
C LEU A 97 14.35 30.87 1.75
N ASN A 98 15.07 31.86 1.21
CA ASN A 98 14.44 33.08 0.65
C ASN A 98 13.74 32.83 -0.69
N THR A 99 14.13 31.76 -1.40
CA THR A 99 13.52 31.31 -2.67
C THR A 99 12.40 30.33 -2.45
N SER A 100 11.91 30.12 -1.19
CA SER A 100 10.94 29.10 -0.86
C SER A 100 9.50 29.55 -1.08
N GLN A 101 8.65 28.59 -1.49
CA GLN A 101 7.20 28.69 -1.60
C GLN A 101 6.53 27.77 -0.59
N VAL A 102 5.31 28.11 -0.15
CA VAL A 102 4.48 27.28 0.74
C VAL A 102 3.10 27.17 0.11
N ASP A 103 2.70 25.96 -0.23
CA ASP A 103 1.37 25.65 -0.75
C ASP A 103 0.60 24.79 0.26
N PHE A 104 -0.71 25.04 0.40
CA PHE A 104 -1.55 24.40 1.41
C PHE A 104 -2.64 23.56 0.79
N ASN A 105 -2.75 22.32 1.27
CA ASN A 105 -3.88 21.45 0.99
C ASN A 105 -4.45 20.92 2.33
N GLY A 106 -5.41 21.64 2.92
CA GLY A 106 -5.97 21.32 4.24
C GLY A 106 -4.95 21.48 5.38
N ASP A 107 -4.72 20.41 6.13
CA ASP A 107 -3.75 20.34 7.24
C ASP A 107 -2.36 19.84 6.78
N VAL A 108 -2.16 19.71 5.48
CA VAL A 108 -0.88 19.39 4.84
C VAL A 108 -0.37 20.61 4.10
N ALA A 109 0.94 20.81 4.09
CA ALA A 109 1.59 21.87 3.35
C ALA A 109 2.82 21.34 2.62
N GLU A 110 3.07 21.90 1.46
CA GLU A 110 4.30 21.72 0.70
C GLU A 110 5.20 22.92 0.91
N PHE A 111 6.46 22.63 1.17
CA PHE A 111 7.50 23.66 1.29
C PHE A 111 8.56 23.37 0.24
N LEU A 112 8.59 24.22 -0.79
CA LEU A 112 9.50 24.10 -1.93
C LEU A 112 10.61 25.15 -1.83
N ILE A 113 11.85 24.75 -2.09
CA ILE A 113 13.03 25.62 -2.20
C ILE A 113 13.48 25.57 -3.65
N PHE A 114 13.69 26.73 -4.24
CA PHE A 114 14.09 26.86 -5.65
C PHE A 114 15.55 27.29 -5.76
N ASN A 115 16.25 26.79 -6.78
CA ASN A 115 17.56 27.28 -7.17
C ASN A 115 17.45 28.62 -7.91
N ASP A 116 18.59 29.21 -8.30
CA ASP A 116 18.64 30.48 -9.01
C ASP A 116 18.04 30.41 -10.43
N GLU A 117 17.86 29.22 -10.99
CA GLU A 117 17.26 28.98 -12.30
C GLU A 117 15.73 28.81 -12.22
N GLY A 118 15.18 28.75 -10.99
CA GLY A 118 13.76 28.62 -10.71
C GLY A 118 13.28 27.16 -10.69
N GLU A 119 14.19 26.20 -10.63
CA GLU A 119 13.90 24.78 -10.49
C GLU A 119 13.82 24.41 -9.01
N ILE A 120 13.05 23.37 -8.65
CA ILE A 120 12.94 22.88 -7.28
C ILE A 120 14.26 22.22 -6.90
N GLU A 121 14.94 22.78 -5.89
CA GLU A 121 16.16 22.24 -5.32
C GLU A 121 15.88 21.26 -4.17
N MET A 122 14.90 21.59 -3.34
CA MET A 122 14.41 20.72 -2.25
C MET A 122 12.91 20.92 -2.05
N GLY A 123 12.22 19.83 -1.77
CA GLY A 123 10.82 19.85 -1.43
C GLY A 123 10.52 19.02 -0.16
N PHE A 124 9.59 19.52 0.64
CA PHE A 124 9.15 18.88 1.88
C PHE A 124 7.64 18.89 1.97
N ILE A 125 7.09 17.78 2.40
CA ILE A 125 5.69 17.69 2.84
C ILE A 125 5.69 17.91 4.35
N LEU A 126 4.83 18.80 4.84
CA LEU A 126 4.66 19.06 6.27
C LEU A 126 3.22 18.79 6.69
N THR A 127 3.07 18.19 7.86
CA THR A 127 1.76 18.00 8.51
C THR A 127 1.73 18.71 9.86
N LYS A 128 0.52 19.12 10.27
CA LYS A 128 0.31 19.87 11.52
C LYS A 128 -0.04 18.92 12.65
N GLU A 129 0.92 18.67 13.55
CA GLU A 129 0.73 17.83 14.73
C GLU A 129 0.75 18.70 16.01
N ASN A 130 -0.28 18.61 16.84
CA ASN A 130 -0.37 19.37 18.10
C ASN A 130 -0.03 20.86 17.96
N LYS A 131 -0.49 21.50 16.88
CA LYS A 131 -0.24 22.90 16.50
C LYS A 131 1.21 23.20 16.02
N THR A 132 2.03 22.20 15.80
CA THR A 132 3.38 22.33 15.26
C THR A 132 3.44 21.70 13.87
N TRP A 133 4.03 22.39 12.92
CA TRP A 133 4.28 21.83 11.59
C TRP A 133 5.57 21.00 11.61
N LEU A 134 5.47 19.73 11.19
CA LEU A 134 6.58 18.78 11.14
C LEU A 134 6.72 18.20 9.75
N ILE A 135 7.94 17.87 9.34
CA ILE A 135 8.23 17.24 8.06
C ILE A 135 7.68 15.80 8.09
N SER A 136 6.74 15.50 7.22
CA SER A 136 6.13 14.17 7.07
C SER A 136 6.57 13.43 5.82
N GLY A 137 7.26 14.11 4.87
CA GLY A 137 7.81 13.52 3.67
C GLY A 137 8.83 14.45 2.99
N THR A 138 9.50 13.93 1.97
CA THR A 138 10.38 14.69 1.07
C THR A 138 9.86 14.60 -0.34
N LEU A 139 10.11 15.63 -1.14
CA LEU A 139 9.81 15.66 -2.57
C LEU A 139 11.13 15.50 -3.33
N SER A 140 11.25 14.54 -4.22
CA SER A 140 12.42 14.36 -5.08
C SER A 140 12.34 15.26 -6.31
N GLU A 141 13.47 15.54 -6.99
CA GLU A 141 13.62 16.51 -8.10
C GLU A 141 12.75 16.27 -9.36
N SER A 142 11.84 15.29 -9.37
CA SER A 142 11.04 14.91 -10.56
C SER A 142 9.67 15.57 -10.67
N HIS A 143 9.38 16.64 -9.93
CA HIS A 143 8.02 17.22 -9.89
C HIS A 143 7.81 18.40 -10.85
N GLU A 144 7.75 18.15 -12.14
CA GLU A 144 6.98 18.97 -13.07
C GLU A 144 5.57 18.36 -13.25
N ASN A 145 4.51 19.02 -12.77
CA ASN A 145 3.07 18.70 -12.86
C ASN A 145 2.49 17.85 -11.73
N TYR A 146 2.21 18.48 -10.61
CA TYR A 146 1.75 17.88 -9.36
C TYR A 146 0.40 17.14 -9.38
N GLU A 147 -0.50 17.43 -10.31
CA GLU A 147 -1.80 16.73 -10.41
C GLU A 147 -1.76 15.50 -11.31
N ASP A 148 -0.91 15.49 -12.34
CA ASP A 148 -0.81 14.37 -13.28
C ASP A 148 0.26 13.35 -12.87
N ASP A 149 1.39 13.77 -12.24
CA ASP A 149 2.46 12.87 -11.82
C ASP A 149 2.11 12.06 -10.54
N TYR A 150 1.31 12.63 -9.61
CA TYR A 150 0.81 11.88 -8.46
C TYR A 150 -0.08 10.70 -8.87
N LEU A 151 -0.78 10.82 -10.00
CA LEU A 151 -1.56 9.74 -10.59
C LEU A 151 -0.70 8.75 -11.38
N SER A 152 0.42 9.19 -11.97
CA SER A 152 1.32 8.34 -12.77
C SER A 152 2.29 7.50 -11.92
N GLU A 153 2.64 7.95 -10.71
CA GLU A 153 3.46 7.18 -9.76
C GLU A 153 2.63 6.17 -8.92
N TYR A 154 1.31 6.35 -8.84
CA TYR A 154 0.40 5.59 -8.00
C TYR A 154 -0.64 4.76 -8.77
N GLY A 155 -0.25 4.22 -9.92
CA GLY A 155 -1.04 3.21 -10.62
C GLY A 155 -1.90 3.75 -11.76
N ASP A 156 -2.35 2.80 -12.60
CA ASP A 156 -3.15 3.08 -13.80
C ASP A 156 -4.52 3.68 -13.47
N GLU A 157 -5.09 3.33 -12.33
CA GLU A 157 -6.41 3.76 -11.87
C GLU A 157 -6.41 4.08 -10.37
N CYS A 158 -7.21 5.08 -9.96
CA CYS A 158 -7.37 5.49 -8.57
C CYS A 158 -8.82 5.79 -8.20
N ILE A 159 -9.14 5.64 -6.91
CA ILE A 159 -10.40 6.09 -6.32
C ILE A 159 -10.13 6.87 -5.02
N GLN A 160 -11.00 7.83 -4.72
CA GLN A 160 -10.93 8.54 -3.44
C GLN A 160 -11.80 7.83 -2.40
N ILE A 161 -11.22 7.50 -1.24
CA ILE A 161 -11.90 6.85 -0.11
C ILE A 161 -11.49 7.58 1.16
N ASP A 162 -12.46 8.14 1.88
CA ASP A 162 -12.27 8.82 3.15
C ASP A 162 -11.15 9.88 3.14
N GLY A 163 -11.03 10.59 2.00
CA GLY A 163 -10.03 11.63 1.78
C GLY A 163 -8.67 11.13 1.27
N LEU A 164 -8.47 9.82 1.16
CA LEU A 164 -7.24 9.22 0.65
C LEU A 164 -7.41 8.79 -0.80
N TYR A 165 -6.41 9.02 -1.63
CA TYR A 165 -6.32 8.40 -2.96
C TYR A 165 -5.77 6.99 -2.80
N ARG A 166 -6.49 6.00 -3.37
CA ARG A 166 -6.12 4.59 -3.33
C ARG A 166 -6.08 4.09 -4.76
N CYS A 167 -4.91 3.65 -5.19
CA CYS A 167 -4.60 3.34 -6.58
C CYS A 167 -4.29 1.86 -6.80
N TRP A 168 -4.28 1.45 -8.06
CA TRP A 168 -3.88 0.11 -8.50
C TRP A 168 -3.42 0.12 -9.94
N ASP A 169 -2.53 -0.82 -10.26
CA ASP A 169 -2.23 -1.17 -11.64
C ASP A 169 -3.10 -2.31 -12.10
N ILE A 170 -3.36 -2.37 -13.39
CA ILE A 170 -4.21 -3.39 -13.99
C ILE A 170 -3.59 -3.94 -15.27
N HIS A 171 -3.66 -5.26 -15.46
CA HIS A 171 -3.34 -5.90 -16.73
C HIS A 171 -4.53 -6.72 -17.22
N ILE A 172 -4.88 -6.48 -18.48
CA ILE A 172 -6.00 -7.09 -19.16
C ILE A 172 -5.44 -7.89 -20.34
N PRO A 173 -5.70 -9.23 -20.40
CA PRO A 173 -5.19 -10.04 -21.49
C PRO A 173 -5.83 -9.67 -22.83
N ASP A 174 -5.09 -9.82 -23.94
CA ASP A 174 -5.50 -9.42 -25.30
C ASP A 174 -6.78 -10.10 -25.84
N LYS A 175 -7.18 -11.21 -25.25
CA LYS A 175 -8.33 -12.01 -25.73
C LYS A 175 -9.57 -11.78 -24.89
N LEU A 176 -10.50 -11.00 -25.43
CA LEU A 176 -11.72 -10.51 -24.76
C LEU A 176 -13.00 -11.22 -25.25
N ASP A 177 -13.18 -12.52 -25.05
CA ASP A 177 -14.39 -13.20 -25.55
C ASP A 177 -15.45 -13.55 -24.49
N ASN A 178 -15.11 -13.52 -23.20
CA ASN A 178 -16.02 -13.93 -22.10
C ASN A 178 -15.83 -13.04 -20.85
N LYS A 179 -16.61 -13.33 -19.81
CA LYS A 179 -16.37 -12.77 -18.48
C LYS A 179 -15.06 -13.29 -17.89
N TYR A 180 -14.22 -12.39 -17.38
CA TYR A 180 -12.89 -12.72 -16.85
C TYR A 180 -12.92 -13.00 -15.36
N PRO A 181 -12.16 -14.00 -14.88
CA PRO A 181 -11.71 -14.03 -13.50
C PRO A 181 -10.92 -12.75 -13.18
N LEU A 182 -11.03 -12.31 -11.94
CA LEU A 182 -10.22 -11.22 -11.40
C LEU A 182 -9.28 -11.77 -10.33
N VAL A 183 -7.99 -11.50 -10.46
CA VAL A 183 -6.97 -11.81 -9.46
C VAL A 183 -6.45 -10.50 -8.87
N LEU A 184 -6.46 -10.38 -7.55
CA LEU A 184 -5.79 -9.30 -6.83
C LEU A 184 -4.50 -9.87 -6.25
N ASP A 185 -3.35 -9.32 -6.66
CA ASP A 185 -2.01 -9.76 -6.28
C ASP A 185 -1.35 -8.71 -5.39
N LEU A 186 -1.32 -8.97 -4.09
CA LEU A 186 -0.97 -8.02 -3.03
C LEU A 186 0.52 -8.11 -2.67
N HIS A 187 1.21 -6.97 -2.66
CA HIS A 187 2.62 -6.88 -2.30
C HIS A 187 2.90 -7.15 -0.81
N GLY A 188 4.14 -7.49 -0.49
CA GLY A 188 4.64 -7.66 0.88
C GLY A 188 4.82 -6.32 1.60
N TRP A 189 5.11 -6.40 2.90
CA TRP A 189 5.44 -5.23 3.71
C TRP A 189 6.74 -4.58 3.26
N GLY A 190 6.69 -3.29 2.97
CA GLY A 190 7.81 -2.50 2.45
C GLY A 190 8.08 -2.68 0.95
N ASP A 191 7.39 -3.63 0.28
CA ASP A 191 7.53 -3.84 -1.16
C ASP A 191 6.69 -2.85 -1.96
N THR A 192 7.05 -2.67 -3.22
CA THR A 192 6.30 -1.91 -4.20
C THR A 192 5.41 -2.81 -5.06
N VAL A 193 4.48 -2.21 -5.81
CA VAL A 193 3.69 -2.90 -6.83
C VAL A 193 4.59 -3.44 -7.94
N GLU A 194 5.63 -2.70 -8.35
CA GLU A 194 6.61 -3.13 -9.35
C GLU A 194 7.39 -4.35 -8.88
N ASP A 195 7.78 -4.39 -7.60
CA ASP A 195 8.41 -5.57 -7.02
C ASP A 195 7.47 -6.77 -7.08
N GLN A 196 6.21 -6.61 -6.67
CA GLN A 196 5.23 -7.68 -6.70
C GLN A 196 5.00 -8.20 -8.12
N LYS A 197 4.78 -7.32 -9.11
CA LYS A 197 4.67 -7.69 -10.53
C LYS A 197 5.87 -8.51 -10.99
N ARG A 198 7.08 -8.01 -10.69
CA ARG A 198 8.34 -8.63 -11.09
C ARG A 198 8.54 -10.01 -10.47
N ILE A 199 8.26 -10.18 -9.16
CA ILE A 199 8.48 -11.45 -8.46
C ILE A 199 7.36 -12.45 -8.70
N SER A 200 6.10 -12.04 -8.81
CA SER A 200 4.96 -12.94 -8.99
C SER A 200 4.79 -13.40 -10.45
N GLY A 201 4.98 -12.51 -11.42
CA GLY A 201 4.83 -12.80 -12.84
C GLY A 201 3.37 -13.14 -13.24
N PHE A 202 2.40 -12.64 -12.50
CA PHE A 202 0.98 -12.86 -12.79
C PHE A 202 0.54 -12.26 -14.11
N GLU A 203 1.20 -11.24 -14.64
CA GLU A 203 0.97 -10.70 -15.98
C GLU A 203 1.05 -11.79 -17.06
N SER A 204 2.18 -12.53 -17.10
CA SER A 204 2.36 -13.63 -18.05
C SER A 204 1.37 -14.78 -17.86
N LEU A 205 0.92 -15.02 -16.62
CA LEU A 205 -0.12 -16.00 -16.33
C LEU A 205 -1.48 -15.51 -16.80
N ALA A 206 -1.78 -14.22 -16.64
CA ALA A 206 -3.02 -13.59 -17.12
C ALA A 206 -3.17 -13.74 -18.63
N ASP A 207 -2.12 -13.46 -19.39
CA ASP A 207 -2.10 -13.67 -20.86
C ASP A 207 -2.28 -15.15 -21.24
N SER A 208 -1.64 -16.05 -20.48
CA SER A 208 -1.69 -17.47 -20.78
C SER A 208 -3.04 -18.11 -20.47
N PHE A 209 -3.72 -17.66 -19.43
CA PHE A 209 -4.91 -18.31 -18.89
C PHE A 209 -6.20 -17.48 -19.01
N GLY A 210 -6.14 -16.24 -19.45
CA GLY A 210 -7.29 -15.38 -19.71
C GLY A 210 -8.00 -14.89 -18.44
N PHE A 211 -7.28 -14.20 -17.55
CA PHE A 211 -7.84 -13.50 -16.40
C PHE A 211 -7.30 -12.08 -16.32
N VAL A 212 -8.02 -11.20 -15.66
CA VAL A 212 -7.54 -9.84 -15.32
C VAL A 212 -6.77 -9.92 -14.02
N VAL A 213 -5.61 -9.28 -13.96
CA VAL A 213 -4.85 -9.12 -12.71
C VAL A 213 -4.74 -7.66 -12.33
N VAL A 214 -4.89 -7.40 -11.03
CA VAL A 214 -4.78 -6.07 -10.43
C VAL A 214 -3.75 -6.11 -9.30
N TRP A 215 -2.89 -5.09 -9.27
CA TRP A 215 -1.91 -4.88 -8.20
C TRP A 215 -2.26 -3.59 -7.45
N PRO A 216 -2.98 -3.70 -6.33
CA PRO A 216 -3.31 -2.53 -5.52
C PRO A 216 -2.11 -2.01 -4.74
N TYR A 217 -2.05 -0.69 -4.54
CA TYR A 217 -1.06 -0.03 -3.70
C TYR A 217 -1.52 0.01 -2.24
N GLY A 218 -0.79 -0.64 -1.35
CA GLY A 218 -0.95 -0.48 0.09
C GLY A 218 -0.42 0.87 0.55
N LEU A 219 -1.15 1.55 1.45
CA LEU A 219 -0.67 2.83 1.99
C LEU A 219 0.66 2.64 2.72
N ALA A 220 1.63 3.51 2.41
CA ALA A 220 2.98 3.43 2.93
C ALA A 220 3.59 2.02 2.80
N ARG A 221 3.32 1.35 1.66
CA ARG A 221 3.79 0.00 1.34
C ARG A 221 3.42 -1.05 2.38
N SER A 222 2.24 -0.93 2.99
CA SER A 222 1.74 -1.87 3.98
C SER A 222 0.24 -2.08 3.87
N TRP A 223 -0.24 -3.18 4.43
CA TRP A 223 -1.65 -3.54 4.55
C TRP A 223 -1.99 -3.70 6.02
N ASN A 224 -3.11 -3.16 6.46
CA ASN A 224 -3.71 -3.51 7.73
C ASN A 224 -4.32 -4.91 7.62
N SER A 225 -3.53 -5.93 7.90
CA SER A 225 -3.95 -7.33 7.78
C SER A 225 -4.38 -7.98 9.11
N GLY A 226 -4.34 -7.22 10.22
CA GLY A 226 -4.75 -7.65 11.57
C GLY A 226 -3.98 -6.92 12.66
N GLU A 227 -4.24 -7.26 13.94
CA GLU A 227 -3.79 -6.52 15.12
C GLU A 227 -2.27 -6.30 15.22
N GLU A 228 -1.45 -7.13 14.60
CA GLU A 228 0.02 -7.09 14.77
C GLU A 228 0.76 -6.83 13.46
N CYS A 229 0.05 -6.65 12.33
CA CYS A 229 0.68 -6.51 11.01
C CYS A 229 -0.17 -5.74 10.00
N CYS A 230 0.41 -4.84 9.28
CA CYS A 230 1.78 -4.37 9.40
C CYS A 230 1.76 -2.85 9.44
N PRO A 231 2.57 -2.22 10.29
CA PRO A 231 2.64 -0.76 10.34
C PRO A 231 3.22 -0.19 9.03
N PRO A 232 2.85 1.07 8.67
CA PRO A 232 1.97 1.94 9.43
C PRO A 232 0.47 1.69 9.21
N ALA A 233 0.06 0.89 8.22
CA ALA A 233 -1.36 0.70 7.90
C ALA A 233 -2.18 0.09 9.07
N SER A 234 -1.58 -0.83 9.85
CA SER A 234 -2.21 -1.38 11.05
C SER A 234 -2.34 -0.33 12.17
N ASP A 235 -1.29 0.47 12.41
CA ASP A 235 -1.25 1.48 13.46
C ASP A 235 -2.22 2.63 13.18
N ASP A 236 -2.39 2.97 11.90
CA ASP A 236 -3.32 4.01 11.44
C ASP A 236 -4.75 3.47 11.21
N GLU A 237 -5.01 2.20 11.57
CA GLU A 237 -6.30 1.52 11.42
C GLU A 237 -6.90 1.66 10.00
N ILE A 238 -6.05 1.63 8.96
CA ILE A 238 -6.49 1.79 7.56
C ILE A 238 -7.51 0.73 7.18
N ASP A 239 -8.65 1.15 6.59
CA ASP A 239 -9.70 0.23 6.13
C ASP A 239 -9.40 -0.32 4.73
N ASP A 240 -8.39 -1.20 4.65
CA ASP A 240 -7.98 -1.86 3.41
C ASP A 240 -9.06 -2.82 2.87
N VAL A 241 -9.88 -3.40 3.73
CA VAL A 241 -11.02 -4.24 3.31
C VAL A 241 -12.02 -3.43 2.49
N ASN A 242 -12.39 -2.23 2.96
CA ASN A 242 -13.28 -1.33 2.23
C ASN A 242 -12.66 -0.86 0.91
N PHE A 243 -11.35 -0.54 0.92
CA PHE A 243 -10.63 -0.19 -0.30
C PHE A 243 -10.71 -1.31 -1.33
N LEU A 244 -10.30 -2.53 -0.99
CA LEU A 244 -10.28 -3.66 -1.92
C LEU A 244 -11.69 -4.03 -2.42
N ARG A 245 -12.72 -3.90 -1.59
CA ARG A 245 -14.12 -4.05 -2.03
C ARG A 245 -14.54 -2.98 -3.05
N LYS A 246 -14.17 -1.71 -2.84
CA LYS A 246 -14.47 -0.60 -3.76
C LYS A 246 -13.67 -0.73 -5.06
N LEU A 247 -12.41 -1.15 -4.98
CA LEU A 247 -11.57 -1.46 -6.14
C LEU A 247 -12.22 -2.53 -7.02
N ILE A 248 -12.61 -3.68 -6.44
CA ILE A 248 -13.30 -4.76 -7.17
C ILE A 248 -14.55 -4.22 -7.87
N LYS A 249 -15.34 -3.39 -7.18
CA LYS A 249 -16.53 -2.77 -7.76
C LYS A 249 -16.18 -1.82 -8.92
N SER A 250 -15.11 -1.02 -8.80
CA SER A 250 -14.65 -0.11 -9.83
C SER A 250 -14.22 -0.88 -11.07
N VAL A 251 -13.32 -1.86 -10.93
CA VAL A 251 -12.81 -2.71 -12.00
C VAL A 251 -13.97 -3.48 -12.67
N SER A 252 -14.90 -4.05 -11.89
CA SER A 252 -16.05 -4.77 -12.44
C SER A 252 -17.04 -3.89 -13.19
N SER A 253 -17.04 -2.59 -12.94
CA SER A 253 -17.88 -1.64 -13.68
C SER A 253 -17.30 -1.23 -15.04
N GLN A 254 -15.99 -1.35 -15.21
CA GLN A 254 -15.27 -0.95 -16.41
C GLN A 254 -14.94 -2.13 -17.32
N TYR A 255 -14.68 -3.28 -16.69
CA TYR A 255 -14.26 -4.49 -17.40
C TYR A 255 -15.26 -5.63 -17.18
N ASN A 256 -15.34 -6.55 -18.12
CA ASN A 256 -16.29 -7.67 -18.09
C ASN A 256 -15.84 -8.76 -17.08
N ILE A 257 -15.82 -8.44 -15.79
CA ILE A 257 -15.41 -9.34 -14.72
C ILE A 257 -16.53 -10.34 -14.36
N ASP A 258 -16.15 -11.59 -14.11
CA ASP A 258 -17.02 -12.59 -13.53
C ASP A 258 -17.05 -12.45 -12.01
N SER A 259 -18.14 -11.93 -11.48
CA SER A 259 -18.31 -11.72 -10.03
C SER A 259 -18.24 -13.01 -9.19
N ASN A 260 -18.37 -14.19 -9.82
CA ASN A 260 -18.23 -15.47 -9.16
C ASN A 260 -16.78 -15.98 -9.15
N ARG A 261 -15.84 -15.28 -9.78
CA ARG A 261 -14.43 -15.68 -9.90
C ARG A 261 -13.50 -14.55 -9.52
N ILE A 262 -13.56 -14.15 -8.23
CA ILE A 262 -12.71 -13.12 -7.63
C ILE A 262 -11.72 -13.79 -6.67
N TYR A 263 -10.45 -13.65 -6.94
CA TYR A 263 -9.37 -14.35 -6.27
C TYR A 263 -8.35 -13.39 -5.67
N PHE A 264 -7.75 -13.80 -4.57
CA PHE A 264 -6.69 -13.05 -3.91
C PHE A 264 -5.43 -13.89 -3.77
N THR A 265 -4.31 -13.25 -4.02
CA THR A 265 -2.96 -13.78 -3.80
C THR A 265 -2.07 -12.69 -3.24
N GLY A 266 -0.84 -13.01 -2.88
CA GLY A 266 0.14 -12.06 -2.41
C GLY A 266 1.25 -12.73 -1.61
N LEU A 267 2.27 -11.94 -1.26
CA LEU A 267 3.42 -12.35 -0.46
C LEU A 267 3.36 -11.72 0.93
N SER A 268 3.70 -12.48 1.98
CA SER A 268 3.93 -11.93 3.33
C SER A 268 2.72 -11.13 3.84
N ASN A 269 2.87 -9.84 4.15
CA ASN A 269 1.76 -8.95 4.55
C ASN A 269 0.60 -8.99 3.53
N GLY A 270 0.89 -9.05 2.22
CA GLY A 270 -0.14 -9.25 1.18
C GLY A 270 -0.86 -10.60 1.30
N CYS A 271 -0.18 -11.66 1.75
CA CYS A 271 -0.82 -12.96 2.03
C CYS A 271 -1.76 -12.89 3.25
N ALA A 272 -1.34 -12.23 4.34
CA ALA A 272 -2.21 -12.03 5.49
C ALA A 272 -3.44 -11.18 5.13
N MET A 273 -3.26 -10.14 4.31
CA MET A 273 -4.38 -9.32 3.81
C MET A 273 -5.30 -10.11 2.88
N ALA A 274 -4.77 -10.97 2.01
CA ALA A 274 -5.57 -11.87 1.18
C ALA A 274 -6.43 -12.82 2.04
N GLN A 275 -5.86 -13.38 3.11
CA GLN A 275 -6.60 -14.21 4.06
C GLN A 275 -7.63 -13.40 4.87
N ARG A 276 -7.31 -12.14 5.25
CA ARG A 276 -8.29 -11.22 5.86
C ARG A 276 -9.48 -10.99 4.92
N MET A 277 -9.24 -10.79 3.63
CA MET A 277 -10.31 -10.67 2.62
C MET A 277 -11.15 -11.94 2.53
N ALA A 278 -10.54 -13.14 2.64
CA ALA A 278 -11.31 -14.39 2.67
C ALA A 278 -12.29 -14.44 3.85
N VAL A 279 -11.94 -13.86 5.01
CA VAL A 279 -12.80 -13.81 6.19
C VAL A 279 -13.81 -12.67 6.12
N GLU A 280 -13.35 -11.42 5.91
CA GLU A 280 -14.17 -10.22 6.05
C GLU A 280 -14.93 -9.82 4.75
N ALA A 281 -14.55 -10.43 3.63
CA ALA A 281 -15.20 -10.25 2.32
C ALA A 281 -15.61 -11.59 1.70
N SER A 282 -15.89 -12.59 2.54
CA SER A 282 -16.29 -13.94 2.10
C SER A 282 -17.53 -13.98 1.19
N ASP A 283 -18.32 -12.92 1.17
CA ASP A 283 -19.47 -12.75 0.25
C ASP A 283 -19.05 -12.53 -1.21
N ILE A 284 -17.84 -12.02 -1.47
CA ILE A 284 -17.33 -11.73 -2.81
C ILE A 284 -16.09 -12.54 -3.19
N VAL A 285 -15.28 -12.98 -2.23
CA VAL A 285 -14.04 -13.74 -2.48
C VAL A 285 -14.36 -15.20 -2.77
N SER A 286 -13.93 -15.71 -3.92
CA SER A 286 -14.18 -17.10 -4.34
C SER A 286 -13.11 -18.06 -3.82
N SER A 287 -11.85 -17.65 -3.82
CA SER A 287 -10.73 -18.43 -3.28
C SER A 287 -9.51 -17.55 -3.04
N VAL A 288 -8.63 -18.01 -2.14
CA VAL A 288 -7.34 -17.39 -1.83
C VAL A 288 -6.22 -18.43 -1.97
N ALA A 289 -5.11 -18.02 -2.58
CA ALA A 289 -3.88 -18.78 -2.55
C ALA A 289 -2.69 -17.84 -2.42
N CYS A 290 -1.96 -17.86 -1.31
CA CYS A 290 -0.97 -16.83 -1.00
C CYS A 290 0.25 -17.38 -0.26
N ILE A 291 1.32 -16.60 -0.14
CA ILE A 291 2.65 -17.07 0.22
C ILE A 291 3.14 -16.40 1.52
N ALA A 292 3.61 -17.24 2.45
CA ALA A 292 4.53 -16.89 3.54
C ALA A 292 3.98 -15.96 4.63
N LEU A 293 2.68 -15.97 4.93
CA LEU A 293 2.15 -15.46 6.20
C LEU A 293 0.81 -16.15 6.54
N HIS A 294 0.43 -16.11 7.80
CA HIS A 294 -0.76 -16.73 8.35
C HIS A 294 -1.93 -15.72 8.51
N LEU A 295 -3.11 -16.22 8.84
CA LEU A 295 -4.30 -15.42 9.13
C LEU A 295 -4.16 -14.70 10.47
N LEU A 296 -4.28 -13.37 10.47
CA LEU A 296 -4.10 -12.50 11.63
C LEU A 296 -5.41 -11.99 12.26
N VAL A 297 -6.55 -12.29 11.65
CA VAL A 297 -7.86 -11.87 12.16
C VAL A 297 -8.70 -13.06 12.63
N PRO A 298 -9.67 -12.86 13.54
CA PRO A 298 -10.64 -13.88 13.90
C PRO A 298 -11.70 -14.06 12.79
N GLU A 299 -12.43 -15.17 12.84
CA GLU A 299 -13.61 -15.39 12.03
C GLU A 299 -14.70 -14.34 12.32
N THR A 300 -15.44 -13.94 11.28
CA THR A 300 -16.57 -13.02 11.42
C THR A 300 -17.90 -13.75 11.50
N LYS A 301 -18.92 -13.13 12.10
CA LYS A 301 -20.26 -13.72 12.26
C LYS A 301 -20.96 -14.05 10.95
N ASN A 302 -20.61 -13.37 9.87
CA ASN A 302 -21.23 -13.51 8.54
C ASN A 302 -20.31 -14.25 7.57
N TYR A 303 -19.34 -14.97 8.08
CA TYR A 303 -18.42 -15.73 7.25
C TYR A 303 -19.14 -16.84 6.46
N SER A 304 -18.77 -16.97 5.20
CA SER A 304 -19.14 -18.09 4.33
C SER A 304 -17.86 -18.79 3.90
N PRO A 305 -17.77 -20.14 3.99
CA PRO A 305 -16.53 -20.85 3.70
C PRO A 305 -15.91 -20.48 2.35
N VAL A 306 -14.60 -20.22 2.37
CA VAL A 306 -13.76 -19.85 1.22
C VAL A 306 -12.61 -20.84 1.12
N SER A 307 -12.32 -21.34 -0.07
CA SER A 307 -11.16 -22.22 -0.27
C SER A 307 -9.85 -21.44 -0.14
N VAL A 308 -8.94 -21.97 0.69
CA VAL A 308 -7.67 -21.29 1.01
C VAL A 308 -6.49 -22.24 0.83
N MET A 309 -5.47 -21.77 0.13
CA MET A 309 -4.15 -22.40 0.05
C MET A 309 -3.08 -21.44 0.56
N THR A 310 -2.24 -21.89 1.47
CA THR A 310 -1.03 -21.16 1.86
C THR A 310 0.22 -21.93 1.45
N LEU A 311 1.25 -21.20 1.03
CA LEU A 311 2.51 -21.76 0.58
C LEU A 311 3.64 -21.22 1.47
N PHE A 312 4.45 -22.12 2.04
CA PHE A 312 5.54 -21.76 2.94
C PHE A 312 6.82 -22.51 2.63
N GLY A 313 7.95 -21.82 2.76
CA GLY A 313 9.29 -22.42 2.76
C GLY A 313 9.68 -22.88 4.17
N THR A 314 10.32 -24.06 4.31
CA THR A 314 10.71 -24.58 5.64
C THR A 314 11.88 -23.85 6.29
N LYS A 315 12.60 -22.99 5.54
CA LYS A 315 13.62 -22.07 6.04
C LYS A 315 13.12 -20.64 6.22
N ASP A 316 11.84 -20.42 5.99
CA ASP A 316 11.17 -19.20 6.37
C ASP A 316 10.98 -19.19 7.87
N ASP A 317 11.41 -18.14 8.57
CA ASP A 317 11.24 -18.00 10.00
C ASP A 317 9.76 -18.01 10.41
N LEU A 318 8.85 -17.69 9.50
CA LEU A 318 7.39 -17.76 9.70
C LEU A 318 6.80 -19.16 9.47
N TYR A 319 7.57 -20.15 9.07
CA TYR A 319 7.11 -21.54 9.01
C TYR A 319 6.96 -22.15 10.40
N TYR A 320 7.96 -21.91 11.28
CA TYR A 320 7.99 -22.31 12.68
C TYR A 320 8.38 -21.13 13.59
N PRO A 321 7.57 -20.07 13.65
CA PRO A 321 7.90 -18.93 14.48
C PRO A 321 7.81 -19.30 15.97
N SER A 322 8.57 -18.59 16.82
CA SER A 322 8.58 -18.83 18.27
C SER A 322 7.32 -18.31 18.95
N ASP A 323 6.76 -17.22 18.44
CA ASP A 323 5.77 -16.40 19.14
C ASP A 323 4.44 -16.23 18.37
N LEU A 324 4.36 -16.75 17.15
CA LEU A 324 3.19 -16.64 16.26
C LEU A 324 2.75 -18.03 15.78
N PRO A 325 1.49 -18.19 15.32
CA PRO A 325 1.05 -19.42 14.66
C PRO A 325 1.90 -19.69 13.41
N GLY A 326 2.50 -20.86 13.31
CA GLY A 326 3.26 -21.27 12.14
C GLY A 326 2.36 -21.80 11.02
N ALA A 327 2.99 -22.33 9.96
CA ALA A 327 2.30 -22.83 8.77
C ALA A 327 1.27 -23.93 9.08
N LEU A 328 1.60 -24.88 9.98
CA LEU A 328 0.70 -25.98 10.37
C LEU A 328 -0.45 -25.50 11.27
N GLU A 329 -0.20 -24.52 12.13
CA GLU A 329 -1.23 -23.91 12.95
C GLU A 329 -2.20 -23.11 12.09
N ASN A 330 -1.72 -22.42 11.07
CA ASN A 330 -2.56 -21.73 10.09
C ASN A 330 -3.44 -22.72 9.31
N LEU A 331 -2.90 -23.85 8.87
CA LEU A 331 -3.66 -24.93 8.23
C LEU A 331 -4.78 -25.44 9.17
N LYS A 332 -4.49 -25.64 10.46
CA LYS A 332 -5.49 -26.06 11.46
C LYS A 332 -6.54 -24.98 11.72
N LYS A 333 -6.13 -23.72 11.83
CA LYS A 333 -7.06 -22.59 11.99
C LYS A 333 -8.07 -22.54 10.84
N TRP A 334 -7.61 -22.66 9.61
CA TRP A 334 -8.48 -22.70 8.43
C TRP A 334 -9.35 -23.98 8.38
N LYS A 335 -8.83 -25.13 8.84
CA LYS A 335 -9.63 -26.34 9.03
C LYS A 335 -10.84 -26.07 9.94
N GLU A 336 -10.62 -25.39 11.06
CA GLU A 336 -11.67 -25.06 12.04
C GLU A 336 -12.66 -24.05 11.46
N ILE A 337 -12.17 -22.98 10.81
CA ILE A 337 -12.99 -21.94 10.18
C ILE A 337 -13.89 -22.52 9.08
N ASN A 338 -13.38 -23.42 8.26
CA ASN A 338 -14.13 -24.07 7.18
C ASN A 338 -14.84 -25.37 7.60
N ASN A 339 -14.82 -25.70 8.90
CA ASN A 339 -15.42 -26.90 9.47
C ASN A 339 -15.04 -28.17 8.70
N CYS A 340 -13.74 -28.36 8.42
CA CYS A 340 -13.26 -29.50 7.67
C CYS A 340 -13.20 -30.78 8.55
N GLU A 341 -13.62 -31.91 8.01
CA GLU A 341 -13.61 -33.21 8.70
C GLU A 341 -12.37 -34.05 8.35
N GLY A 342 -11.98 -34.91 9.27
CA GLY A 342 -10.90 -35.89 9.11
C GLY A 342 -9.49 -35.29 9.18
N ASP A 343 -8.53 -36.03 8.63
CA ASP A 343 -7.14 -35.64 8.48
C ASP A 343 -6.84 -35.13 7.06
N PRO A 344 -5.82 -34.27 6.86
CA PRO A 344 -5.48 -33.78 5.54
C PRO A 344 -4.82 -34.89 4.69
N ASN A 345 -5.15 -34.94 3.42
CA ASN A 345 -4.51 -35.83 2.44
C ASN A 345 -3.28 -35.15 1.85
N GLU A 346 -2.26 -35.94 1.50
CA GLU A 346 -1.19 -35.45 0.63
C GLU A 346 -1.70 -35.48 -0.82
N THR A 347 -2.01 -34.28 -1.37
CA THR A 347 -2.64 -34.17 -2.69
C THR A 347 -1.64 -33.88 -3.81
N TRP A 348 -0.41 -33.51 -3.46
CA TRP A 348 0.66 -33.28 -4.42
C TRP A 348 2.03 -33.49 -3.77
N ARG A 349 2.99 -34.01 -4.54
CA ARG A 349 4.41 -34.14 -4.17
C ARG A 349 5.32 -33.98 -5.38
N SER A 350 6.42 -33.27 -5.17
CA SER A 350 7.56 -33.20 -6.10
C SER A 350 8.84 -33.14 -5.29
N ASN A 351 9.69 -34.16 -5.42
CA ASN A 351 10.86 -34.36 -4.56
C ASN A 351 10.45 -34.30 -3.06
N ASP A 352 11.03 -33.40 -2.30
CA ASP A 352 10.76 -33.21 -0.87
C ASP A 352 9.68 -32.15 -0.59
N HIS A 353 9.09 -31.55 -1.66
CA HIS A 353 7.99 -30.59 -1.55
C HIS A 353 6.66 -31.31 -1.60
N PHE A 354 5.67 -30.89 -0.82
CA PHE A 354 4.36 -31.55 -0.76
C PHE A 354 3.22 -30.58 -0.40
N THR A 355 2.00 -31.02 -0.68
CA THR A 355 0.78 -30.30 -0.31
C THR A 355 -0.09 -31.19 0.58
N LEU A 356 -0.46 -30.68 1.74
CA LEU A 356 -1.51 -31.25 2.60
C LEU A 356 -2.81 -30.52 2.35
N THR A 357 -3.90 -31.25 2.13
CA THR A 357 -5.21 -30.68 1.83
C THR A 357 -6.32 -31.34 2.64
N TYR A 358 -7.13 -30.53 3.31
CA TYR A 358 -8.45 -30.91 3.80
C TYR A 358 -9.45 -30.73 2.66
N GLU A 359 -10.12 -31.81 2.25
CA GLU A 359 -11.03 -31.83 1.09
C GLU A 359 -12.51 -31.89 1.49
N ASN A 360 -12.81 -32.32 2.74
CA ASN A 360 -14.16 -32.41 3.28
C ASN A 360 -14.45 -31.20 4.19
N CYS A 361 -14.69 -30.05 3.59
CA CYS A 361 -15.03 -28.84 4.32
C CYS A 361 -16.43 -28.34 3.91
N ASP A 362 -17.02 -27.46 4.70
CA ASP A 362 -18.32 -26.86 4.38
C ASP A 362 -18.31 -26.18 2.99
N ASN A 363 -19.44 -26.23 2.31
CA ASN A 363 -19.63 -25.69 0.96
C ASN A 363 -18.64 -26.22 -0.09
N GLU A 364 -18.18 -27.47 0.05
CA GLU A 364 -17.21 -28.11 -0.87
C GLU A 364 -15.88 -27.32 -1.00
N THR A 365 -15.54 -26.51 0.02
CA THR A 365 -14.29 -25.78 0.06
C THR A 365 -13.11 -26.70 0.39
N GLN A 366 -11.90 -26.22 0.14
CA GLN A 366 -10.66 -26.93 0.46
C GLN A 366 -9.70 -26.01 1.21
N VAL A 367 -8.95 -26.60 2.12
CA VAL A 367 -7.89 -25.91 2.88
C VAL A 367 -6.58 -26.63 2.66
N SER A 368 -5.59 -25.92 2.11
CA SER A 368 -4.32 -26.51 1.68
C SER A 368 -3.10 -25.78 2.24
N LEU A 369 -2.06 -26.55 2.54
CA LEU A 369 -0.72 -26.06 2.85
C LEU A 369 0.28 -26.69 1.89
N VAL A 370 0.96 -25.87 1.10
CA VAL A 370 2.12 -26.29 0.32
C VAL A 370 3.38 -26.06 1.15
N THR A 371 4.13 -27.12 1.38
CA THR A 371 5.43 -27.08 2.05
C THR A 371 6.55 -27.14 1.02
N ILE A 372 7.36 -26.09 0.95
CA ILE A 372 8.52 -25.98 0.07
C ILE A 372 9.77 -26.24 0.92
N ASN A 373 10.29 -27.47 0.86
CA ASN A 373 11.45 -27.84 1.66
C ASN A 373 12.68 -27.01 1.26
N GLU A 374 13.48 -26.59 2.27
CA GLU A 374 14.64 -25.69 2.09
C GLU A 374 14.30 -24.31 1.50
N GLY A 375 13.01 -23.99 1.34
CA GLY A 375 12.54 -22.70 0.84
C GLY A 375 12.59 -21.61 1.90
N GLY A 376 12.85 -20.36 1.50
CA GLY A 376 12.80 -19.15 2.34
C GLY A 376 11.52 -18.35 2.14
N HIS A 377 11.54 -17.10 2.64
CA HIS A 377 10.45 -16.12 2.57
C HIS A 377 10.37 -15.43 1.19
N VAL A 378 10.03 -16.17 0.13
CA VAL A 378 10.04 -15.66 -1.25
C VAL A 378 9.01 -16.34 -2.13
N LEU A 379 8.70 -15.71 -3.27
CA LEU A 379 7.98 -16.33 -4.39
C LEU A 379 8.96 -17.13 -5.28
N TYR A 380 8.54 -18.31 -5.74
CA TYR A 380 9.32 -19.20 -6.60
C TYR A 380 8.74 -19.23 -8.00
N ARG A 381 9.57 -19.01 -9.02
CA ARG A 381 9.17 -18.97 -10.43
C ARG A 381 9.68 -20.16 -11.25
N GLY A 382 10.05 -21.26 -10.59
CA GLY A 382 10.50 -22.47 -11.27
C GLY A 382 11.96 -22.49 -11.73
N VAL A 383 12.74 -21.46 -11.37
CA VAL A 383 14.15 -21.35 -11.84
C VAL A 383 15.14 -22.04 -10.88
N GLN A 384 14.83 -22.06 -9.58
CA GLN A 384 15.71 -22.60 -8.54
C GLN A 384 15.23 -23.92 -7.94
N THR A 385 13.92 -24.16 -7.93
CA THR A 385 13.28 -25.27 -7.19
C THR A 385 12.36 -26.15 -8.03
N ASP A 386 12.24 -25.93 -9.33
CA ASP A 386 11.20 -26.50 -10.20
C ASP A 386 9.75 -26.17 -9.74
N ILE A 387 9.61 -25.27 -8.77
CA ILE A 387 8.33 -24.81 -8.22
C ILE A 387 8.00 -23.42 -8.74
N ASN A 388 6.78 -23.25 -9.22
CA ASN A 388 6.22 -21.95 -9.55
C ASN A 388 5.01 -21.69 -8.65
N THR A 389 5.23 -20.92 -7.57
CA THR A 389 4.20 -20.63 -6.56
C THR A 389 3.01 -19.88 -7.10
N SER A 390 3.22 -18.93 -8.02
CA SER A 390 2.14 -18.18 -8.66
C SER A 390 1.26 -19.08 -9.55
N LYS A 391 1.90 -20.01 -10.30
CA LYS A 391 1.14 -20.99 -11.07
C LYS A 391 0.37 -21.96 -10.18
N MET A 392 0.96 -22.41 -9.07
CA MET A 392 0.27 -23.26 -8.09
C MET A 392 -0.93 -22.52 -7.47
N ALA A 393 -0.75 -21.25 -7.12
CA ALA A 393 -1.82 -20.39 -6.61
C ALA A 393 -2.96 -20.29 -7.63
N TRP A 394 -2.66 -19.96 -8.91
CA TRP A 394 -3.66 -19.92 -9.96
C TRP A 394 -4.37 -21.25 -10.17
N ASP A 395 -3.62 -22.35 -10.26
CA ASP A 395 -4.17 -23.70 -10.47
C ASP A 395 -5.10 -24.15 -9.33
N PHE A 396 -4.84 -23.67 -8.11
CA PHE A 396 -5.73 -23.88 -6.99
C PHE A 396 -6.99 -23.00 -7.09
N MET A 397 -6.81 -21.68 -7.20
CA MET A 397 -7.90 -20.69 -7.13
C MET A 397 -8.94 -20.89 -8.22
N LYS A 398 -8.53 -21.13 -9.46
CA LYS A 398 -9.43 -21.27 -10.63
C LYS A 398 -10.45 -22.41 -10.54
N ARG A 399 -10.29 -23.33 -9.58
CA ARG A 399 -11.20 -24.46 -9.35
C ARG A 399 -12.49 -24.07 -8.62
N PHE A 400 -12.47 -22.92 -7.96
CA PHE A 400 -13.55 -22.50 -7.07
C PHE A 400 -14.29 -21.27 -7.63
N THR A 401 -15.60 -21.30 -7.45
CA THR A 401 -16.51 -20.20 -7.82
C THR A 401 -17.49 -19.94 -6.69
N LYS A 402 -18.04 -18.72 -6.63
CA LYS A 402 -19.16 -18.39 -5.74
C LYS A 402 -20.47 -18.90 -6.28
#